data_abbef5b787a70287fe59d34d06d741a6
#
_entry.id   abbef5b787a70287fe59d34d06d741a6
#
_cell.length_a   1.000
_cell.length_b   1.000
_cell.length_c   1.000
_cell.angle_alpha   90.00
_cell.angle_beta   90.00
_cell.angle_gamma   90.00
#
_symmetry.space_group_name_H-M   'P 1'
#
loop_
_entity.id
_entity.type
_entity.pdbx_description
1 polymer ?
#
loop_
_entity_poly.entity_id
_entity_poly.type
_entity_poly.pdbx_seq_one_letter_code
_entity_poly.pdbx_strand_id
1 'polypeptide(L)'
;MAVDLDILQHQLQDFATAQYGKETVVSQVEVMPGHAGLSFGFRVDYQEVGHPRNESLVMRMPPKGVRQSGNTDVLRQVPLLRALKRHGVPVPTVRWSGDDLRWFEVPYLMVERLPGRTFRFADPDPSFDLSPNAVAARFRQIVQALAQTHQLNWQQDLT
;
A
#
# COMPACT_ATOMS: atom_id res chain seq x y z
N MET A 1 -15.00 12.00 10.47
CA MET A 1 -14.24 11.98 11.72
C MET A 1 -12.78 11.68 11.35
N ALA A 2 -11.84 12.54 11.72
CA ALA A 2 -10.42 12.29 11.46
C ALA A 2 -9.95 11.09 12.30
N VAL A 3 -9.05 10.28 11.77
CA VAL A 3 -8.40 9.20 12.52
C VAL A 3 -7.38 9.83 13.46
N ASP A 4 -7.41 9.43 14.72
CA ASP A 4 -6.41 9.81 15.71
C ASP A 4 -5.13 9.01 15.43
N LEU A 5 -4.04 9.72 15.12
CA LEU A 5 -2.77 9.09 14.76
C LEU A 5 -2.08 8.42 15.95
N ASP A 6 -2.29 8.93 17.17
CA ASP A 6 -1.70 8.32 18.36
C ASP A 6 -2.36 6.98 18.66
N ILE A 7 -3.69 6.91 18.53
CA ILE A 7 -4.43 5.66 18.67
C ILE A 7 -3.99 4.68 17.57
N LEU A 8 -3.91 5.13 16.33
CA LEU A 8 -3.49 4.29 15.21
C LEU A 8 -2.06 3.77 15.40
N GLN A 9 -1.14 4.59 15.90
CA GLN A 9 0.23 4.17 16.18
C GLN A 9 0.28 3.06 17.23
N HIS A 10 -0.50 3.14 18.30
CA HIS A 10 -0.60 2.06 19.29
C HIS A 10 -1.16 0.78 18.68
N GLN A 11 -2.23 0.87 17.90
CA GLN A 11 -2.82 -0.28 17.21
C GLN A 11 -1.83 -0.93 16.24
N LEU A 12 -1.07 -0.13 15.48
CA LEU A 12 -0.02 -0.62 14.58
C LEU A 12 1.13 -1.27 15.35
N GLN A 13 1.51 -0.71 16.52
CA GLN A 13 2.53 -1.29 17.38
C GLN A 13 2.10 -2.67 17.91
N ASP A 14 0.87 -2.80 18.40
CA ASP A 14 0.34 -4.07 18.90
C ASP A 14 0.26 -5.11 17.77
N PHE A 15 -0.25 -4.72 16.60
CA PHE A 15 -0.30 -5.56 15.41
C PHE A 15 1.10 -6.02 15.00
N ALA A 16 2.04 -5.09 14.85
CA ALA A 16 3.39 -5.40 14.42
C ALA A 16 4.12 -6.30 15.43
N THR A 17 3.95 -6.06 16.74
CA THR A 17 4.48 -6.92 17.79
C THR A 17 3.95 -8.36 17.68
N ALA A 18 2.68 -8.53 17.35
CA ALA A 18 2.08 -9.85 17.16
C ALA A 18 2.60 -10.56 15.89
N GLN A 19 2.98 -9.81 14.85
CA GLN A 19 3.43 -10.37 13.57
C GLN A 19 4.95 -10.62 13.51
N TYR A 20 5.75 -9.72 14.10
CA TYR A 20 7.21 -9.72 13.97
C TYR A 20 7.94 -10.00 15.30
N GLY A 21 7.23 -10.02 16.43
CA GLY A 21 7.80 -10.28 17.75
C GLY A 21 8.00 -9.03 18.62
N LYS A 22 8.43 -9.28 19.88
CA LYS A 22 8.46 -8.25 20.94
C LYS A 22 9.44 -7.11 20.70
N GLU A 23 10.49 -7.32 19.93
CA GLU A 23 11.53 -6.31 19.63
C GLU A 23 11.15 -5.41 18.44
N THR A 24 9.86 -5.36 18.10
CA THR A 24 9.36 -4.57 16.98
C THR A 24 9.04 -3.16 17.41
N VAL A 25 9.41 -2.19 16.57
CA VAL A 25 9.11 -0.78 16.77
C VAL A 25 8.41 -0.21 15.55
N VAL A 26 7.24 0.40 15.75
CA VAL A 26 6.52 1.16 14.73
C VAL A 26 6.81 2.64 14.88
N SER A 27 7.16 3.29 13.79
CA SER A 27 7.51 4.71 13.76
C SER A 27 7.02 5.40 12.47
N GLN A 28 7.15 6.73 12.42
CA GLN A 28 6.84 7.52 11.22
C GLN A 28 5.40 7.32 10.71
N VAL A 29 4.43 7.21 11.61
CA VAL A 29 3.02 7.12 11.22
C VAL A 29 2.54 8.47 10.70
N GLU A 30 2.11 8.50 9.44
CA GLU A 30 1.68 9.72 8.75
C GLU A 30 0.46 9.48 7.86
N VAL A 31 -0.35 10.51 7.66
CA VAL A 31 -1.46 10.46 6.70
C VAL A 31 -0.88 10.56 5.29
N MET A 32 -1.26 9.62 4.43
CA MET A 32 -0.88 9.64 3.02
C MET A 32 -1.95 10.34 2.17
N PRO A 33 -1.56 11.12 1.17
CA PRO A 33 -2.52 11.72 0.25
C PRO A 33 -3.28 10.62 -0.53
N GLY A 34 -4.60 10.73 -0.61
CA GLY A 34 -5.44 9.78 -1.34
C GLY A 34 -6.88 10.28 -1.48
N HIS A 35 -7.60 9.77 -2.48
CA HIS A 35 -8.98 10.16 -2.77
C HIS A 35 -10.02 9.10 -2.41
N ALA A 36 -9.59 7.87 -2.09
CA ALA A 36 -10.50 6.74 -1.88
C ALA A 36 -10.11 5.98 -0.60
N GLY A 37 -10.68 6.38 0.52
CA GLY A 37 -10.42 5.77 1.82
C GLY A 37 -9.27 6.44 2.57
N LEU A 38 -8.97 5.90 3.76
CA LEU A 38 -7.90 6.36 4.62
C LEU A 38 -6.62 5.59 4.28
N SER A 39 -5.52 6.33 4.09
CA SER A 39 -4.21 5.74 3.82
C SER A 39 -3.18 6.32 4.78
N PHE A 40 -2.36 5.46 5.38
CA PHE A 40 -1.35 5.83 6.36
C PHE A 40 -0.03 5.17 6.01
N GLY A 41 1.04 5.99 5.93
CA GLY A 41 2.40 5.49 5.83
C GLY A 41 2.97 5.22 7.21
N PHE A 42 3.81 4.20 7.37
CA PHE A 42 4.53 3.91 8.60
C PHE A 42 5.77 3.06 8.33
N ARG A 43 6.67 3.01 9.31
CA ARG A 43 7.86 2.18 9.29
C ARG A 43 7.79 1.16 10.42
N VAL A 44 8.23 -0.06 10.12
CA VAL A 44 8.39 -1.15 11.10
C VAL A 44 9.86 -1.54 11.13
N ASP A 45 10.48 -1.47 12.29
CA ASP A 45 11.81 -2.00 12.57
C ASP A 45 11.65 -3.26 13.44
N TYR A 46 12.28 -4.40 13.05
CA TYR A 46 12.13 -5.68 13.73
C TYR A 46 13.39 -6.54 13.60
N GLN A 47 13.44 -7.67 14.33
CA GLN A 47 14.52 -8.64 14.24
C GLN A 47 14.06 -9.88 13.44
N GLU A 48 14.84 -10.27 12.45
CA GLU A 48 14.63 -11.51 11.72
C GLU A 48 15.87 -12.40 11.85
N VAL A 49 15.73 -13.54 12.56
CA VAL A 49 16.83 -14.47 12.85
C VAL A 49 18.06 -13.76 13.43
N GLY A 50 17.83 -12.80 14.36
CA GLY A 50 18.89 -12.01 15.01
C GLY A 50 19.51 -10.90 14.16
N HIS A 51 18.97 -10.64 12.98
CA HIS A 51 19.40 -9.54 12.12
C HIS A 51 18.37 -8.40 12.10
N PRO A 52 18.80 -7.14 12.26
CA PRO A 52 17.89 -6.00 12.17
C PRO A 52 17.32 -5.87 10.76
N ARG A 53 16.01 -5.74 10.67
CA ARG A 53 15.25 -5.51 9.44
C ARG A 53 14.35 -4.31 9.60
N ASN A 54 13.97 -3.73 8.47
CA ASN A 54 12.95 -2.71 8.46
C ASN A 54 12.11 -2.78 7.19
N GLU A 55 10.86 -2.36 7.31
CA GLU A 55 9.95 -2.22 6.19
C GLU A 55 9.23 -0.87 6.28
N SER A 56 9.07 -0.21 5.14
CA SER A 56 8.17 0.93 5.00
C SER A 56 6.88 0.45 4.35
N LEU A 57 5.77 0.69 5.00
CA LEU A 57 4.46 0.17 4.61
C LEU A 57 3.45 1.29 4.42
N VAL A 58 2.41 1.00 3.64
CA VAL A 58 1.21 1.83 3.53
C VAL A 58 0.02 0.97 3.93
N MET A 59 -0.68 1.39 4.98
CA MET A 59 -1.96 0.82 5.38
C MET A 59 -3.10 1.55 4.70
N ARG A 60 -4.07 0.80 4.21
CA ARG A 60 -5.34 1.30 3.70
C ARG A 60 -6.49 0.69 4.48
N MET A 61 -7.45 1.53 4.87
CA MET A 61 -8.65 1.11 5.57
C MET A 61 -9.88 1.93 5.12
N PRO A 62 -11.09 1.38 5.20
CA PRO A 62 -12.30 2.17 5.00
C PRO A 62 -12.53 3.10 6.21
N PRO A 63 -13.22 4.23 6.05
CA PRO A 63 -13.73 4.99 7.18
C PRO A 63 -14.69 4.13 8.03
N LYS A 64 -14.68 4.31 9.35
CA LYS A 64 -15.60 3.60 10.26
C LYS A 64 -17.07 3.91 9.91
N GLY A 65 -17.92 2.90 9.93
CA GLY A 65 -19.36 3.03 9.67
C GLY A 65 -19.72 3.21 8.20
N VAL A 66 -18.79 3.18 7.27
CA VAL A 66 -19.06 3.26 5.84
C VAL A 66 -19.25 1.86 5.26
N ARG A 67 -20.28 1.68 4.42
CA ARG A 67 -20.50 0.42 3.71
C ARG A 67 -19.28 0.08 2.84
N GLN A 68 -18.80 -1.15 3.00
CA GLN A 68 -17.70 -1.67 2.21
C GLN A 68 -18.18 -2.03 0.81
N SER A 69 -17.93 -1.16 -0.15
CA SER A 69 -18.27 -1.40 -1.56
C SER A 69 -17.38 -0.54 -2.46
N GLY A 70 -17.07 -1.02 -3.64
CA GLY A 70 -16.25 -0.26 -4.58
C GLY A 70 -14.91 0.15 -3.96
N ASN A 71 -14.63 1.44 -3.88
CA ASN A 71 -13.34 1.96 -3.40
C ASN A 71 -13.14 1.83 -1.87
N THR A 72 -14.20 1.60 -1.11
CA THR A 72 -14.13 1.40 0.35
C THR A 72 -13.93 -0.07 0.73
N ASP A 73 -14.10 -1.01 -0.20
CA ASP A 73 -13.74 -2.41 0.00
C ASP A 73 -12.26 -2.62 -0.32
N VAL A 74 -11.42 -2.47 0.70
CA VAL A 74 -9.96 -2.57 0.54
C VAL A 74 -9.51 -3.99 0.27
N LEU A 75 -10.25 -5.01 0.74
CA LEU A 75 -9.85 -6.42 0.61
C LEU A 75 -10.03 -6.94 -0.81
N ARG A 76 -10.96 -6.41 -1.60
CA ARG A 76 -11.13 -6.80 -3.00
C ARG A 76 -9.89 -6.54 -3.86
N GLN A 77 -8.98 -5.65 -3.39
CA GLN A 77 -7.74 -5.33 -4.10
C GLN A 77 -6.65 -6.40 -3.88
N VAL A 78 -6.78 -7.23 -2.85
CA VAL A 78 -5.76 -8.22 -2.48
C VAL A 78 -5.50 -9.24 -3.59
N PRO A 79 -6.50 -9.97 -4.11
CA PRO A 79 -6.28 -10.92 -5.19
C PRO A 79 -5.71 -10.24 -6.44
N LEU A 80 -6.21 -9.06 -6.79
CA LEU A 80 -5.72 -8.30 -7.94
C LEU A 80 -4.23 -7.91 -7.79
N LEU A 81 -3.84 -7.31 -6.65
CA LEU A 81 -2.44 -6.92 -6.42
C LEU A 81 -1.51 -8.12 -6.45
N ARG A 82 -1.93 -9.25 -5.86
CA ARG A 82 -1.15 -10.49 -5.88
C ARG A 82 -1.00 -11.04 -7.29
N ALA A 83 -2.06 -11.04 -8.09
CA ALA A 83 -2.03 -11.46 -9.49
C ALA A 83 -1.10 -10.57 -10.32
N LEU A 84 -1.29 -9.25 -10.26
CA LEU A 84 -0.43 -8.27 -10.94
C LEU A 84 1.05 -8.45 -10.59
N LYS A 85 1.36 -8.66 -9.32
CA LYS A 85 2.75 -8.89 -8.86
C LYS A 85 3.33 -10.17 -9.45
N ARG A 86 2.56 -11.29 -9.47
CA ARG A 86 3.01 -12.55 -10.10
C ARG A 86 3.33 -12.38 -11.59
N HIS A 87 2.61 -11.52 -12.29
CA HIS A 87 2.82 -11.21 -13.70
C HIS A 87 3.88 -10.12 -13.96
N GLY A 88 4.63 -9.71 -12.91
CA GLY A 88 5.71 -8.75 -13.06
C GLY A 88 5.28 -7.30 -13.25
N VAL A 89 3.99 -6.99 -13.05
CA VAL A 89 3.51 -5.60 -13.07
C VAL A 89 4.07 -4.87 -11.85
N PRO A 90 4.57 -3.63 -11.99
CA PRO A 90 5.22 -2.88 -10.91
C PRO A 90 4.20 -2.32 -9.90
N VAL A 91 3.53 -3.22 -9.18
CA VAL A 91 2.61 -2.90 -8.09
C VAL A 91 3.24 -3.23 -6.73
N PRO A 92 2.79 -2.60 -5.62
CA PRO A 92 3.31 -2.91 -4.29
C PRO A 92 2.98 -4.34 -3.88
N THR A 93 3.88 -4.95 -3.11
CA THR A 93 3.65 -6.26 -2.50
C THR A 93 2.62 -6.14 -1.38
N VAL A 94 1.61 -7.01 -1.36
CA VAL A 94 0.70 -7.16 -0.22
C VAL A 94 1.46 -7.86 0.91
N ARG A 95 1.65 -7.16 2.03
CA ARG A 95 2.28 -7.72 3.24
C ARG A 95 1.25 -8.34 4.16
N TRP A 96 0.23 -7.59 4.52
CA TRP A 96 -0.83 -8.01 5.44
C TRP A 96 -2.19 -7.56 4.94
N SER A 97 -3.20 -8.36 5.18
CA SER A 97 -4.59 -8.00 4.91
C SER A 97 -5.50 -8.83 5.80
N GLY A 98 -6.60 -8.28 6.22
CA GLY A 98 -7.56 -9.01 7.04
C GLY A 98 -8.80 -8.18 7.40
N ASP A 99 -9.78 -8.90 7.92
CA ASP A 99 -11.05 -8.39 8.43
C ASP A 99 -11.22 -8.60 9.94
N ASP A 100 -10.16 -9.03 10.62
CA ASP A 100 -10.17 -9.18 12.08
C ASP A 100 -10.23 -7.79 12.74
N LEU A 101 -11.42 -7.44 13.21
CA LEU A 101 -11.73 -6.12 13.76
C LEU A 101 -11.01 -5.79 15.06
N ARG A 102 -10.42 -6.79 15.74
CA ARG A 102 -9.69 -6.58 17.00
C ARG A 102 -8.50 -5.63 16.85
N TRP A 103 -7.91 -5.52 15.63
CA TRP A 103 -6.74 -4.71 15.39
C TRP A 103 -7.08 -3.24 15.14
N PHE A 104 -7.98 -2.98 14.19
CA PHE A 104 -8.25 -1.62 13.69
C PHE A 104 -9.74 -1.28 13.66
N GLU A 105 -10.60 -2.17 14.17
CA GLU A 105 -12.08 -2.07 14.14
C GLU A 105 -12.70 -2.02 12.73
N VAL A 106 -11.89 -2.11 11.71
CA VAL A 106 -12.27 -2.15 10.29
C VAL A 106 -11.33 -3.09 9.54
N PRO A 107 -11.72 -3.62 8.37
CA PRO A 107 -10.81 -4.35 7.49
C PRO A 107 -9.63 -3.49 7.07
N TYR A 108 -8.50 -4.14 6.81
CA TYR A 108 -7.27 -3.44 6.45
C TYR A 108 -6.51 -4.16 5.33
N LEU A 109 -5.74 -3.39 4.60
CA LEU A 109 -4.76 -3.83 3.61
C LEU A 109 -3.45 -3.08 3.85
N MET A 110 -2.36 -3.80 4.07
CA MET A 110 -1.02 -3.24 4.19
C MET A 110 -0.17 -3.70 3.03
N VAL A 111 0.42 -2.74 2.36
CA VAL A 111 1.27 -2.97 1.19
C VAL A 111 2.64 -2.32 1.39
N GLU A 112 3.62 -2.81 0.67
CA GLU A 112 4.93 -2.18 0.56
C GLU A 112 4.79 -0.70 0.14
N ARG A 113 5.51 0.20 0.81
CA ARG A 113 5.63 1.58 0.38
C ARG A 113 6.66 1.65 -0.74
N LEU A 114 6.17 1.85 -1.96
CA LEU A 114 7.06 1.99 -3.11
C LEU A 114 7.89 3.27 -3.00
N PRO A 115 9.18 3.22 -3.35
CA PRO A 115 10.01 4.42 -3.44
C PRO A 115 9.55 5.31 -4.60
N GLY A 116 9.83 6.60 -4.48
CA GLY A 116 9.57 7.55 -5.55
C GLY A 116 8.43 8.52 -5.26
N ARG A 117 8.01 9.21 -6.30
CA ARG A 117 7.00 10.28 -6.24
C ARG A 117 5.98 10.10 -7.35
N THR A 118 4.76 10.55 -7.10
CA THR A 118 3.70 10.55 -8.10
C THR A 118 4.01 11.56 -9.20
N PHE A 119 4.06 11.10 -10.44
CA PHE A 119 4.13 11.96 -11.61
C PHE A 119 2.72 12.34 -12.06
N ARG A 120 2.39 13.64 -12.04
CA ARG A 120 1.10 14.18 -12.52
C ARG A 120 1.28 14.79 -13.90
N PHE A 121 0.55 14.29 -14.89
CA PHE A 121 0.70 14.77 -16.27
C PHE A 121 0.19 16.19 -16.48
N ALA A 122 -0.89 16.56 -15.81
CA ALA A 122 -1.50 17.87 -15.96
C ALA A 122 -0.75 18.98 -15.20
N ASP A 123 -0.08 18.62 -14.12
CA ASP A 123 0.66 19.53 -13.24
C ASP A 123 1.87 18.79 -12.66
N PRO A 124 2.93 18.59 -13.46
CA PRO A 124 4.12 17.89 -13.02
C PRO A 124 4.92 18.75 -12.03
N ASP A 125 5.35 18.13 -10.94
CA ASP A 125 6.28 18.76 -10.00
C ASP A 125 7.57 19.20 -10.74
N PRO A 126 8.01 20.47 -10.59
CA PRO A 126 9.18 21.02 -11.30
C PRO A 126 10.49 20.27 -11.08
N SER A 127 10.59 19.47 -10.02
CA SER A 127 11.77 18.64 -9.74
C SER A 127 11.87 17.38 -10.60
N PHE A 128 10.87 17.07 -11.43
CA PHE A 128 11.01 16.04 -12.45
C PHE A 128 11.72 16.58 -13.70
N ASP A 129 12.54 15.72 -14.29
CA ASP A 129 13.04 16.00 -15.64
C ASP A 129 11.88 15.93 -16.65
N LEU A 130 11.51 17.07 -17.21
CA LEU A 130 10.43 17.23 -18.19
C LEU A 130 10.95 17.27 -19.64
N SER A 131 12.21 16.90 -19.88
CA SER A 131 12.72 16.76 -21.24
C SER A 131 11.89 15.76 -22.05
N PRO A 132 11.75 15.94 -23.37
CA PRO A 132 10.96 15.03 -24.22
C PRO A 132 11.36 13.55 -24.06
N ASN A 133 12.67 13.27 -23.92
CA ASN A 133 13.18 11.93 -23.74
C ASN A 133 12.79 11.31 -22.39
N ALA A 134 12.87 12.10 -21.31
CA ALA A 134 12.48 11.63 -19.97
C ALA A 134 10.97 11.40 -19.86
N VAL A 135 10.16 12.27 -20.45
CA VAL A 135 8.70 12.09 -20.55
C VAL A 135 8.36 10.86 -21.38
N ALA A 136 8.96 10.69 -22.55
CA ALA A 136 8.75 9.52 -23.42
C ALA A 136 9.15 8.21 -22.71
N ALA A 137 10.21 8.21 -21.90
CA ALA A 137 10.62 7.04 -21.13
C ALA A 137 9.56 6.65 -20.08
N ARG A 138 8.95 7.61 -19.38
CA ARG A 138 7.86 7.36 -18.41
C ARG A 138 6.61 6.82 -19.11
N PHE A 139 6.24 7.38 -20.27
CA PHE A 139 5.12 6.87 -21.05
C PHE A 139 5.33 5.41 -21.49
N ARG A 140 6.55 5.06 -21.95
CA ARG A 140 6.84 3.67 -22.31
C ARG A 140 6.67 2.72 -21.11
N GLN A 141 7.11 3.10 -19.92
CA GLN A 141 6.90 2.29 -18.70
C GLN A 141 5.41 2.08 -18.40
N ILE A 142 4.60 3.13 -18.54
CA ILE A 142 3.15 3.04 -18.32
C ILE A 142 2.49 2.13 -19.33
N VAL A 143 2.81 2.29 -20.62
CA VAL A 143 2.28 1.43 -21.70
C VAL A 143 2.70 -0.02 -21.50
N GLN A 144 3.94 -0.27 -21.08
CA GLN A 144 4.43 -1.61 -20.78
C GLN A 144 3.68 -2.24 -19.61
N ALA A 145 3.49 -1.51 -18.50
CA ALA A 145 2.72 -1.99 -17.36
C ALA A 145 1.25 -2.26 -17.73
N LEU A 146 0.65 -1.41 -18.56
CA LEU A 146 -0.71 -1.61 -19.07
C LEU A 146 -0.79 -2.87 -19.94
N ALA A 147 0.16 -3.07 -20.84
CA ALA A 147 0.21 -4.27 -21.68
C ALA A 147 0.35 -5.55 -20.84
N GLN A 148 1.19 -5.54 -19.80
CA GLN A 148 1.30 -6.66 -18.85
C GLN A 148 -0.02 -6.90 -18.09
N THR A 149 -0.72 -5.84 -17.70
CA THR A 149 -2.03 -5.94 -17.03
C THR A 149 -3.07 -6.58 -17.95
N HIS A 150 -3.07 -6.25 -19.25
CA HIS A 150 -4.00 -6.83 -20.22
C HIS A 150 -3.73 -8.31 -20.54
N GLN A 151 -2.56 -8.84 -20.18
CA GLN A 151 -2.23 -10.27 -20.32
C GLN A 151 -2.76 -11.13 -19.18
N LEU A 152 -3.29 -10.53 -18.10
CA LEU A 152 -3.89 -11.27 -17.01
C LEU A 152 -5.14 -12.04 -17.49
N ASN A 153 -5.17 -13.33 -17.19
CA ASN A 153 -6.38 -14.10 -17.27
C ASN A 153 -7.16 -13.96 -15.96
N TRP A 154 -8.02 -12.95 -15.89
CA TRP A 154 -8.76 -12.62 -14.68
C TRP A 154 -9.60 -13.78 -14.12
N GLN A 155 -10.05 -14.72 -14.97
CA GLN A 155 -10.80 -15.89 -14.54
C GLN A 155 -9.94 -16.93 -13.81
N GLN A 156 -8.65 -17.00 -14.13
CA GLN A 156 -7.70 -17.92 -13.50
C GLN A 156 -6.87 -17.25 -12.40
N ASP A 157 -6.54 -15.97 -12.59
CA ASP A 157 -5.60 -15.25 -11.72
C ASP A 157 -6.25 -14.63 -10.48
N LEU A 158 -7.58 -14.40 -10.51
CA LEU A 158 -8.31 -13.73 -9.42
C LEU A 158 -9.21 -14.68 -8.60
N THR A 159 -9.07 -15.98 -8.78
CA THR A 159 -9.78 -17.01 -7.99
C THR A 159 -9.06 -17.33 -6.69
#